data_4809a9148c31f7a87b423d8f4b8e329f
#
_entry.id   4809a9148c31f7a87b423d8f4b8e329f
#
_cell.length_a   1.000
_cell.length_b   1.000
_cell.length_c   1.000
_cell.angle_alpha   90.00
_cell.angle_beta   90.00
_cell.angle_gamma   90.00
#
_symmetry.space_group_name_H-M   'P 1'
#
loop_
_entity.id
_entity.type
_entity.pdbx_description
1 polymer ?
#
loop_
_entity_poly.entity_id
_entity_poly.type
_entity_poly.pdbx_seq_one_letter_code
_entity_poly.pdbx_strand_id
1 'polypeptide(L)'
;MKPTIENPARPRTKPAEIRREELLDAAEQLFLTRGIAATSVDAIVGGADVAKGTFYLHFQSKEHLLAALQQRFIDDVCADLRAAIDKCPAGDWQARLRAWVFAAVDGYLDRMALHEVVFHEFRPDDPHATHRNSTVDQLAEFLAEGTQAGAWSIEDPRLHAIMLFHALHGAVHDAAAQAKVNRKRLARALQTFFERAVAARPV
;
A
#
# COMPACT_ATOMS: atom_id res chain seq x y z
N MET A 1 8.18 5.15 -63.66
CA MET A 1 7.46 4.81 -62.42
C MET A 1 8.51 4.59 -61.33
N LYS A 2 8.62 5.52 -60.37
CA LYS A 2 9.51 5.36 -59.23
C LYS A 2 8.71 4.68 -58.08
N PRO A 3 9.25 3.69 -57.39
CA PRO A 3 8.57 3.08 -56.27
C PRO A 3 8.54 4.07 -55.07
N THR A 4 7.38 4.30 -54.54
CA THR A 4 7.14 5.06 -53.28
C THR A 4 7.64 4.18 -52.13
N ILE A 5 8.70 4.61 -51.45
CA ILE A 5 9.17 3.97 -50.23
C ILE A 5 8.20 4.38 -49.11
N GLU A 6 7.34 3.45 -48.69
CA GLU A 6 6.57 3.60 -47.49
C GLU A 6 7.50 3.70 -46.26
N ASN A 7 7.50 4.84 -45.62
CA ASN A 7 8.22 5.07 -44.40
C ASN A 7 7.52 4.27 -43.27
N PRO A 8 8.20 3.32 -42.58
CA PRO A 8 7.57 2.55 -41.52
C PRO A 8 7.09 3.51 -40.44
N ALA A 9 5.81 3.40 -40.06
CA ALA A 9 5.17 4.22 -39.04
C ALA A 9 6.03 4.22 -37.75
N ARG A 10 6.44 5.41 -37.30
CA ARG A 10 7.10 5.59 -36.01
C ARG A 10 6.27 4.88 -34.94
N PRO A 11 6.89 4.06 -34.07
CA PRO A 11 6.17 3.41 -32.97
C PRO A 11 5.46 4.48 -32.16
N ARG A 12 4.14 4.32 -31.97
CA ARG A 12 3.31 5.22 -31.16
C ARG A 12 3.94 5.29 -29.78
N THR A 13 4.41 6.46 -29.39
CA THR A 13 4.94 6.70 -28.02
C THR A 13 3.86 6.30 -27.03
N LYS A 14 4.17 5.40 -26.10
CA LYS A 14 3.23 5.01 -25.02
C LYS A 14 2.82 6.25 -24.22
N PRO A 15 1.56 6.31 -23.70
CA PRO A 15 1.12 7.38 -22.83
C PRO A 15 2.08 7.62 -21.64
N ALA A 16 2.12 8.86 -21.15
CA ALA A 16 3.02 9.26 -20.07
C ALA A 16 2.80 8.43 -18.80
N GLU A 17 1.54 8.15 -18.46
CA GLU A 17 1.14 7.34 -17.30
C GLU A 17 1.72 5.93 -17.37
N ILE A 18 1.68 5.29 -18.56
CA ILE A 18 2.25 3.95 -18.75
C ILE A 18 3.76 3.99 -18.55
N ARG A 19 4.44 5.01 -19.04
CA ARG A 19 5.89 5.16 -18.85
C ARG A 19 6.26 5.38 -17.39
N ARG A 20 5.44 6.12 -16.66
CA ARG A 20 5.62 6.33 -15.24
C ARG A 20 5.50 5.02 -14.46
N GLU A 21 4.50 4.20 -14.77
CA GLU A 21 4.33 2.89 -14.12
C GLU A 21 5.45 1.91 -14.48
N GLU A 22 5.90 1.85 -15.73
CA GLU A 22 7.05 1.05 -16.15
C GLU A 22 8.33 1.40 -15.36
N LEU A 23 8.56 2.69 -15.07
CA LEU A 23 9.67 3.13 -14.22
C LEU A 23 9.51 2.70 -12.76
N LEU A 24 8.30 2.79 -12.22
CA LEU A 24 8.01 2.34 -10.85
C LEU A 24 8.18 0.82 -10.73
N ASP A 25 7.69 0.04 -11.70
CA ASP A 25 7.82 -1.43 -11.71
C ASP A 25 9.29 -1.86 -11.80
N ALA A 26 10.07 -1.22 -12.66
CA ALA A 26 11.50 -1.50 -12.78
C ALA A 26 12.26 -1.15 -11.49
N ALA A 27 11.91 -0.03 -10.85
CA ALA A 27 12.51 0.38 -9.58
C ALA A 27 12.16 -0.59 -8.46
N GLU A 28 10.89 -1.00 -8.34
CA GLU A 28 10.44 -1.98 -7.36
C GLU A 28 11.24 -3.28 -7.44
N GLN A 29 11.35 -3.85 -8.64
CA GLN A 29 12.12 -5.08 -8.86
C GLN A 29 13.60 -4.92 -8.50
N LEU A 30 14.20 -3.79 -8.85
CA LEU A 30 15.60 -3.52 -8.54
C LEU A 30 15.82 -3.27 -7.04
N PHE A 31 14.93 -2.56 -6.38
CA PHE A 31 14.99 -2.32 -4.94
C PHE A 31 14.84 -3.62 -4.15
N LEU A 32 13.90 -4.49 -4.52
CA LEU A 32 13.72 -5.80 -3.90
C LEU A 32 14.94 -6.73 -4.09
N THR A 33 15.65 -6.61 -5.21
CA THR A 33 16.75 -7.55 -5.54
C THR A 33 18.13 -7.05 -5.13
N ARG A 34 18.35 -5.72 -5.09
CA ARG A 34 19.68 -5.10 -4.89
C ARG A 34 19.70 -4.08 -3.74
N GLY A 35 18.54 -3.72 -3.18
CA GLY A 35 18.38 -2.61 -2.24
C GLY A 35 18.38 -1.25 -2.93
N ILE A 36 17.89 -0.23 -2.20
CA ILE A 36 17.77 1.15 -2.71
C ILE A 36 19.14 1.77 -2.97
N ALA A 37 20.09 1.57 -2.04
CA ALA A 37 21.42 2.20 -2.11
C ALA A 37 22.21 1.75 -3.35
N ALA A 38 22.13 0.45 -3.69
CA ALA A 38 22.86 -0.11 -4.84
C ALA A 38 22.15 0.09 -6.20
N THR A 39 20.95 0.68 -6.21
CA THR A 39 20.17 0.91 -7.43
C THR A 39 20.38 2.34 -7.94
N SER A 40 20.91 2.48 -9.16
CA SER A 40 21.08 3.78 -9.83
C SER A 40 19.91 4.11 -10.76
N VAL A 41 19.75 5.40 -11.10
CA VAL A 41 18.77 5.83 -12.11
C VAL A 41 19.06 5.14 -13.47
N ASP A 42 20.33 4.96 -13.83
CA ASP A 42 20.70 4.26 -15.07
C ASP A 42 20.23 2.80 -15.07
N ALA A 43 20.28 2.12 -13.92
CA ALA A 43 19.74 0.76 -13.81
C ALA A 43 18.21 0.74 -13.95
N ILE A 44 17.51 1.72 -13.37
CA ILE A 44 16.04 1.84 -13.43
C ILE A 44 15.58 2.06 -14.88
N VAL A 45 16.17 3.02 -15.60
CA VAL A 45 15.80 3.30 -16.99
C VAL A 45 16.13 2.13 -17.93
N GLY A 46 17.25 1.42 -17.64
CA GLY A 46 17.58 0.19 -18.34
C GLY A 46 16.57 -0.93 -18.10
N GLY A 47 16.10 -1.07 -16.86
CA GLY A 47 15.07 -2.04 -16.49
C GLY A 47 13.71 -1.75 -17.11
N ALA A 48 13.37 -0.46 -17.28
CA ALA A 48 12.12 -0.01 -17.90
C ALA A 48 12.19 0.11 -19.42
N ASP A 49 13.36 -0.15 -20.03
CA ASP A 49 13.61 0.04 -21.47
C ASP A 49 13.20 1.46 -21.96
N VAL A 50 13.66 2.49 -21.25
CA VAL A 50 13.40 3.88 -21.61
C VAL A 50 14.69 4.70 -21.64
N ALA A 51 14.66 5.84 -22.35
CA ALA A 51 15.77 6.79 -22.32
C ALA A 51 15.86 7.51 -20.97
N LYS A 52 17.07 7.86 -20.52
CA LYS A 52 17.31 8.58 -19.25
C LYS A 52 16.52 9.89 -19.16
N GLY A 53 16.34 10.61 -20.27
CA GLY A 53 15.49 11.80 -20.33
C GLY A 53 14.04 11.52 -19.96
N THR A 54 13.51 10.32 -20.26
CA THR A 54 12.15 9.92 -19.89
C THR A 54 11.99 9.85 -18.37
N PHE A 55 13.00 9.37 -17.63
CA PHE A 55 12.98 9.37 -16.17
C PHE A 55 12.77 10.79 -15.64
N TYR A 56 13.55 11.76 -16.09
CA TYR A 56 13.51 13.13 -15.62
C TYR A 56 12.24 13.92 -16.04
N LEU A 57 11.45 13.38 -16.99
CA LEU A 57 10.11 13.91 -17.26
C LEU A 57 9.10 13.54 -16.15
N HIS A 58 9.32 12.43 -15.43
CA HIS A 58 8.39 11.91 -14.42
C HIS A 58 8.90 12.11 -13.00
N PHE A 59 10.20 11.98 -12.76
CA PHE A 59 10.82 12.01 -11.44
C PHE A 59 12.05 12.90 -11.43
N GLN A 60 12.13 13.81 -10.47
CA GLN A 60 13.27 14.73 -10.31
C GLN A 60 14.52 13.99 -9.81
N SER A 61 14.32 12.93 -9.00
CA SER A 61 15.39 12.14 -8.40
C SER A 61 14.91 10.71 -8.08
N LYS A 62 15.84 9.84 -7.65
CA LYS A 62 15.53 8.51 -7.15
C LYS A 62 14.63 8.56 -5.90
N GLU A 63 14.86 9.52 -5.04
CA GLU A 63 14.07 9.76 -3.83
C GLU A 63 12.63 10.16 -4.19
N HIS A 64 12.44 11.00 -5.22
CA HIS A 64 11.10 11.35 -5.72
C HIS A 64 10.38 10.12 -6.31
N LEU A 65 11.08 9.25 -7.02
CA LEU A 65 10.53 7.98 -7.49
C LEU A 65 10.18 7.07 -6.31
N LEU A 66 11.04 6.97 -5.29
CA LEU A 66 10.77 6.18 -4.09
C LEU A 66 9.53 6.67 -3.34
N ALA A 67 9.37 7.99 -3.17
CA ALA A 67 8.16 8.56 -2.57
C ALA A 67 6.90 8.21 -3.37
N ALA A 68 6.99 8.20 -4.72
CA ALA A 68 5.88 7.77 -5.56
C ALA A 68 5.59 6.26 -5.42
N LEU A 69 6.62 5.44 -5.24
CA LEU A 69 6.47 4.00 -4.99
C LEU A 69 5.84 3.74 -3.62
N GLN A 70 6.23 4.48 -2.58
CA GLN A 70 5.59 4.45 -1.26
C GLN A 70 4.10 4.81 -1.35
N GLN A 71 3.77 5.87 -2.09
CA GLN A 71 2.38 6.28 -2.28
C GLN A 71 1.57 5.21 -3.02
N ARG A 72 2.11 4.64 -4.12
CA ARG A 72 1.48 3.52 -4.84
C ARG A 72 1.21 2.33 -3.92
N PHE A 73 2.19 1.95 -3.09
CA PHE A 73 2.03 0.89 -2.11
C PHE A 73 0.84 1.15 -1.16
N ILE A 74 0.74 2.37 -0.62
CA ILE A 74 -0.35 2.76 0.29
C ILE A 74 -1.69 2.73 -0.43
N ASP A 75 -1.76 3.26 -1.66
CA ASP A 75 -2.98 3.31 -2.46
C ASP A 75 -3.49 1.90 -2.78
N ASP A 76 -2.60 0.98 -3.16
CA ASP A 76 -2.92 -0.43 -3.43
C ASP A 76 -3.45 -1.14 -2.17
N VAL A 77 -2.81 -0.93 -1.02
CA VAL A 77 -3.28 -1.47 0.26
C VAL A 77 -4.67 -0.94 0.60
N CYS A 78 -4.89 0.37 0.49
CA CYS A 78 -6.19 0.97 0.77
C CYS A 78 -7.27 0.47 -0.19
N ALA A 79 -6.95 0.29 -1.48
CA ALA A 79 -7.87 -0.25 -2.47
C ALA A 79 -8.28 -1.71 -2.15
N ASP A 80 -7.33 -2.55 -1.78
CA ASP A 80 -7.59 -3.95 -1.40
C ASP A 80 -8.45 -4.05 -0.14
N LEU A 81 -8.19 -3.23 0.87
CA LEU A 81 -8.98 -3.18 2.11
C LEU A 81 -10.42 -2.73 1.84
N ARG A 82 -10.61 -1.70 1.01
CA ARG A 82 -11.93 -1.25 0.58
C ARG A 82 -12.66 -2.32 -0.18
N ALA A 83 -12.00 -2.95 -1.15
CA ALA A 83 -12.59 -4.03 -1.94
C ALA A 83 -13.00 -5.25 -1.09
N ALA A 84 -12.27 -5.53 0.00
CA ALA A 84 -12.65 -6.59 0.94
C ALA A 84 -13.91 -6.24 1.73
N ILE A 85 -14.04 -5.00 2.20
CA ILE A 85 -15.24 -4.49 2.89
C ILE A 85 -16.46 -4.50 1.96
N ASP A 86 -16.30 -4.06 0.71
CA ASP A 86 -17.37 -3.88 -0.26
C ASP A 86 -17.98 -5.22 -0.75
N LYS A 87 -17.26 -6.33 -0.57
CA LYS A 87 -17.79 -7.68 -0.82
C LYS A 87 -18.78 -8.15 0.24
N CYS A 88 -18.84 -7.48 1.41
CA CYS A 88 -19.75 -7.80 2.48
C CYS A 88 -21.09 -7.02 2.35
N PRO A 89 -22.23 -7.54 2.86
CA PRO A 89 -23.45 -6.77 2.92
C PRO A 89 -23.24 -5.45 3.70
N ALA A 90 -23.75 -4.33 3.18
CA ALA A 90 -23.52 -3.00 3.72
C ALA A 90 -23.91 -2.85 5.21
N GLY A 91 -24.97 -3.54 5.66
CA GLY A 91 -25.44 -3.52 7.06
C GLY A 91 -24.73 -4.52 7.99
N ASP A 92 -23.91 -5.44 7.45
CA ASP A 92 -23.18 -6.42 8.27
C ASP A 92 -21.81 -5.88 8.68
N TRP A 93 -21.82 -4.97 9.64
CA TRP A 93 -20.61 -4.30 10.14
C TRP A 93 -19.59 -5.28 10.73
N GLN A 94 -20.05 -6.37 11.33
CA GLN A 94 -19.16 -7.40 11.89
C GLN A 94 -18.43 -8.18 10.77
N ALA A 95 -19.16 -8.54 9.70
CA ALA A 95 -18.53 -9.17 8.55
C ALA A 95 -17.57 -8.24 7.84
N ARG A 96 -17.90 -6.95 7.70
CA ARG A 96 -17.05 -5.92 7.10
C ARG A 96 -15.77 -5.69 7.92
N LEU A 97 -15.86 -5.60 9.26
CA LEU A 97 -14.69 -5.48 10.14
C LEU A 97 -13.77 -6.70 10.03
N ARG A 98 -14.36 -7.90 10.05
CA ARG A 98 -13.62 -9.15 9.86
C ARG A 98 -12.92 -9.18 8.51
N ALA A 99 -13.61 -8.82 7.42
CA ALA A 99 -13.04 -8.77 6.08
C ALA A 99 -11.84 -7.81 6.02
N TRP A 100 -11.95 -6.63 6.63
CA TRP A 100 -10.86 -5.67 6.74
C TRP A 100 -9.64 -6.29 7.44
N VAL A 101 -9.83 -6.90 8.61
CA VAL A 101 -8.72 -7.51 9.39
C VAL A 101 -8.02 -8.61 8.61
N PHE A 102 -8.77 -9.51 7.96
CA PHE A 102 -8.19 -10.60 7.18
C PHE A 102 -7.44 -10.07 5.96
N ALA A 103 -8.02 -9.13 5.22
CA ALA A 103 -7.35 -8.50 4.08
C ALA A 103 -6.09 -7.74 4.51
N ALA A 104 -6.11 -7.05 5.66
CA ALA A 104 -4.95 -6.35 6.18
C ALA A 104 -3.82 -7.31 6.56
N VAL A 105 -4.12 -8.43 7.23
CA VAL A 105 -3.11 -9.44 7.59
C VAL A 105 -2.50 -10.08 6.34
N ASP A 106 -3.32 -10.53 5.39
CA ASP A 106 -2.86 -11.18 4.17
C ASP A 106 -2.08 -10.21 3.30
N GLY A 107 -2.62 -9.00 3.06
CA GLY A 107 -1.99 -7.97 2.24
C GLY A 107 -0.65 -7.50 2.79
N TYR A 108 -0.52 -7.34 4.12
CA TYR A 108 0.73 -6.97 4.75
C TYR A 108 1.78 -8.08 4.62
N LEU A 109 1.41 -9.34 4.91
CA LEU A 109 2.33 -10.48 4.81
C LEU A 109 2.77 -10.74 3.36
N ASP A 110 1.90 -10.53 2.38
CA ASP A 110 2.23 -10.73 0.98
C ASP A 110 3.18 -9.65 0.44
N ARG A 111 3.10 -8.43 0.98
CA ARG A 111 3.92 -7.27 0.56
C ARG A 111 5.03 -6.91 1.54
N MET A 112 5.32 -7.79 2.53
CA MET A 112 6.29 -7.51 3.60
C MET A 112 7.66 -7.09 3.04
N ALA A 113 8.19 -7.80 2.04
CA ALA A 113 9.48 -7.50 1.46
C ALA A 113 9.53 -6.08 0.85
N LEU A 114 8.47 -5.69 0.14
CA LEU A 114 8.38 -4.34 -0.43
C LEU A 114 8.22 -3.29 0.67
N HIS A 115 7.38 -3.58 1.68
CA HIS A 115 7.20 -2.69 2.83
C HIS A 115 8.52 -2.40 3.54
N GLU A 116 9.32 -3.45 3.84
CA GLU A 116 10.64 -3.28 4.48
C GLU A 116 11.55 -2.38 3.65
N VAL A 117 11.65 -2.63 2.35
CA VAL A 117 12.51 -1.85 1.46
C VAL A 117 12.06 -0.39 1.41
N VAL A 118 10.78 -0.12 1.15
CA VAL A 118 10.32 1.25 0.87
C VAL A 118 10.14 2.11 2.12
N PHE A 119 9.96 1.52 3.33
CA PHE A 119 9.70 2.27 4.56
C PHE A 119 10.82 2.19 5.60
N HIS A 120 11.66 1.15 5.60
CA HIS A 120 12.70 0.97 6.61
C HIS A 120 14.10 1.26 6.10
N GLU A 121 14.43 0.95 4.83
CA GLU A 121 15.76 1.25 4.28
C GLU A 121 15.95 2.74 3.97
N PHE A 122 14.87 3.48 3.75
CA PHE A 122 14.92 4.90 3.41
C PHE A 122 13.94 5.70 4.27
N ARG A 123 14.49 6.54 5.14
CA ARG A 123 13.75 7.60 5.83
C ARG A 123 14.07 8.91 5.12
N PRO A 124 13.09 9.56 4.44
CA PRO A 124 13.31 10.93 3.99
C PRO A 124 13.67 11.81 5.20
N ASP A 125 14.71 12.61 5.09
CA ASP A 125 15.11 13.61 6.10
C ASP A 125 14.14 14.81 6.16
N ASP A 126 12.84 14.58 5.97
CA ASP A 126 11.82 15.61 6.10
C ASP A 126 11.13 15.49 7.47
N PRO A 127 11.55 16.31 8.47
CA PRO A 127 10.92 16.34 9.78
C PRO A 127 9.47 16.86 9.73
N HIS A 128 9.02 17.41 8.58
CA HIS A 128 7.66 17.90 8.35
C HIS A 128 6.82 16.97 7.47
N ALA A 129 7.36 15.84 7.01
CA ALA A 129 6.54 14.79 6.41
C ALA A 129 5.58 14.26 7.47
N THR A 130 4.53 15.03 7.73
CA THR A 130 3.33 14.53 8.42
C THR A 130 2.74 13.48 7.49
N HIS A 131 3.23 12.25 7.61
CA HIS A 131 2.65 11.12 6.91
C HIS A 131 1.23 10.94 7.46
N ARG A 132 0.25 11.60 6.81
CA ARG A 132 -1.13 11.16 6.95
C ARG A 132 -1.12 9.70 6.51
N ASN A 133 -1.31 8.82 7.45
CA ASN A 133 -1.39 7.40 7.16
C ASN A 133 -2.78 7.13 6.57
N SER A 134 -2.87 7.08 5.24
CA SER A 134 -4.14 6.90 4.52
C SER A 134 -4.87 5.62 4.94
N THR A 135 -4.15 4.58 5.39
CA THR A 135 -4.77 3.37 5.95
C THR A 135 -5.44 3.65 7.29
N VAL A 136 -4.82 4.50 8.15
CA VAL A 136 -5.44 4.95 9.40
C VAL A 136 -6.65 5.84 9.11
N ASP A 137 -6.54 6.75 8.14
CA ASP A 137 -7.64 7.64 7.76
C ASP A 137 -8.84 6.82 7.25
N GLN A 138 -8.60 5.84 6.37
CA GLN A 138 -9.64 4.94 5.86
C GLN A 138 -10.30 4.10 6.99
N LEU A 139 -9.48 3.58 7.93
CA LEU A 139 -10.02 2.85 9.08
C LEU A 139 -10.85 3.75 9.99
N ALA A 140 -10.41 5.00 10.20
CA ALA A 140 -11.15 5.96 11.01
C ALA A 140 -12.52 6.30 10.38
N GLU A 141 -12.57 6.49 9.06
CA GLU A 141 -13.82 6.69 8.32
C GLU A 141 -14.76 5.47 8.49
N PHE A 142 -14.24 4.26 8.29
CA PHE A 142 -15.02 3.03 8.47
C PHE A 142 -15.58 2.89 9.90
N LEU A 143 -14.77 3.21 10.92
CA LEU A 143 -15.21 3.17 12.31
C LEU A 143 -16.26 4.25 12.62
N ALA A 144 -16.13 5.45 12.04
CA ALA A 144 -17.09 6.52 12.19
C ALA A 144 -18.43 6.16 11.55
N GLU A 145 -18.43 5.60 10.34
CA GLU A 145 -19.63 5.12 9.65
C GLU A 145 -20.38 4.07 10.48
N GLY A 146 -19.66 3.08 11.03
CA GLY A 146 -20.26 2.05 11.88
C GLY A 146 -20.82 2.60 13.20
N THR A 147 -20.18 3.64 13.76
CA THR A 147 -20.71 4.36 14.94
C THR A 147 -22.01 5.07 14.59
N GLN A 148 -22.07 5.76 13.45
CA GLN A 148 -23.29 6.43 12.98
C GLN A 148 -24.42 5.44 12.68
N ALA A 149 -24.08 4.25 12.22
CA ALA A 149 -25.03 3.17 11.98
C ALA A 149 -25.46 2.42 13.26
N GLY A 150 -24.90 2.74 14.43
CA GLY A 150 -25.19 2.09 15.69
C GLY A 150 -24.58 0.69 15.84
N ALA A 151 -23.62 0.32 14.99
CA ALA A 151 -22.96 -0.99 15.05
C ALA A 151 -22.00 -1.13 16.26
N TRP A 152 -21.44 -0.02 16.68
CA TRP A 152 -20.57 0.13 17.85
C TRP A 152 -20.68 1.54 18.43
N SER A 153 -20.06 1.76 19.60
CA SER A 153 -20.03 3.07 20.25
C SER A 153 -18.57 3.50 20.47
N ILE A 154 -18.06 4.26 19.54
CA ILE A 154 -16.68 4.78 19.55
C ILE A 154 -16.74 6.29 19.71
N GLU A 155 -16.12 6.80 20.78
CA GLU A 155 -16.08 8.23 21.08
C GLU A 155 -15.12 8.98 20.13
N ASP A 156 -13.93 8.42 19.90
CA ASP A 156 -12.91 8.97 18.97
C ASP A 156 -12.50 7.90 17.94
N PRO A 157 -13.15 7.86 16.76
CA PRO A 157 -12.84 6.91 15.71
C PRO A 157 -11.39 7.00 15.21
N ARG A 158 -10.80 8.21 15.19
CA ARG A 158 -9.43 8.39 14.72
C ARG A 158 -8.42 7.80 15.71
N LEU A 159 -8.57 8.05 16.99
CA LEU A 159 -7.70 7.47 18.01
C LEU A 159 -7.82 5.94 18.03
N HIS A 160 -9.04 5.41 17.91
CA HIS A 160 -9.27 3.96 17.82
C HIS A 160 -8.59 3.38 16.56
N ALA A 161 -8.70 4.04 15.41
CA ALA A 161 -8.04 3.61 14.18
C ALA A 161 -6.51 3.57 14.34
N ILE A 162 -5.90 4.57 14.97
CA ILE A 162 -4.47 4.59 15.26
C ILE A 162 -4.08 3.38 16.13
N MET A 163 -4.81 3.15 17.24
CA MET A 163 -4.51 2.03 18.15
C MET A 163 -4.65 0.68 17.44
N LEU A 164 -5.74 0.46 16.70
CA LEU A 164 -5.99 -0.78 15.97
C LEU A 164 -4.97 -1.02 14.87
N PHE A 165 -4.65 0.02 14.10
CA PHE A 165 -3.63 -0.06 13.05
C PHE A 165 -2.27 -0.48 13.61
N HIS A 166 -1.81 0.18 14.69
CA HIS A 166 -0.52 -0.16 15.30
C HIS A 166 -0.51 -1.52 16.00
N ALA A 167 -1.63 -1.95 16.58
CA ALA A 167 -1.76 -3.29 17.13
C ALA A 167 -1.64 -4.37 16.02
N LEU A 168 -2.32 -4.17 14.89
CA LEU A 168 -2.20 -5.05 13.73
C LEU A 168 -0.80 -5.04 13.15
N HIS A 169 -0.26 -3.86 12.87
CA HIS A 169 1.06 -3.69 12.26
C HIS A 169 2.15 -4.36 13.11
N GLY A 170 2.16 -4.10 14.43
CA GLY A 170 3.12 -4.71 15.35
C GLY A 170 3.00 -6.24 15.41
N ALA A 171 1.76 -6.76 15.50
CA ALA A 171 1.52 -8.21 15.57
C ALA A 171 1.90 -8.93 14.27
N VAL A 172 1.64 -8.33 13.10
CA VAL A 172 1.99 -8.92 11.80
C VAL A 172 3.50 -8.86 11.58
N HIS A 173 4.15 -7.75 11.94
CA HIS A 173 5.61 -7.60 11.84
C HIS A 173 6.34 -8.63 12.73
N ASP A 174 5.93 -8.78 13.99
CA ASP A 174 6.50 -9.79 14.90
C ASP A 174 6.28 -11.23 14.36
N ALA A 175 5.07 -11.51 13.87
CA ALA A 175 4.78 -12.82 13.29
C ALA A 175 5.61 -13.11 12.04
N ALA A 176 5.89 -12.12 11.20
CA ALA A 176 6.67 -12.26 9.98
C ALA A 176 8.15 -12.61 10.25
N ALA A 177 8.68 -12.21 11.41
CA ALA A 177 10.02 -12.60 11.85
C ALA A 177 10.15 -14.09 12.20
N GLN A 178 9.03 -14.82 12.31
CA GLN A 178 9.01 -16.24 12.63
C GLN A 178 9.18 -17.10 11.38
N ALA A 179 9.83 -18.26 11.49
CA ALA A 179 10.10 -19.17 10.37
C ALA A 179 8.83 -19.70 9.67
N LYS A 180 7.68 -19.73 10.37
CA LYS A 180 6.38 -20.12 9.81
C LYS A 180 5.26 -19.28 10.43
N VAL A 181 4.60 -18.47 9.61
CA VAL A 181 3.45 -17.66 10.01
C VAL A 181 2.16 -18.44 9.80
N ASN A 182 1.38 -18.65 10.86
CA ASN A 182 0.00 -19.14 10.72
C ASN A 182 -0.95 -17.94 10.54
N ARG A 183 -1.10 -17.49 9.28
CA ARG A 183 -1.93 -16.34 8.90
C ARG A 183 -3.36 -16.40 9.45
N LYS A 184 -4.02 -17.57 9.34
CA LYS A 184 -5.40 -17.76 9.82
C LYS A 184 -5.51 -17.60 11.32
N ARG A 185 -4.55 -18.12 12.09
CA ARG A 185 -4.53 -17.97 13.55
C ARG A 185 -4.31 -16.51 13.93
N LEU A 186 -3.36 -15.84 13.28
CA LEU A 186 -3.05 -14.44 13.52
C LEU A 186 -4.28 -13.55 13.21
N ALA A 187 -4.87 -13.72 12.02
CA ALA A 187 -6.05 -12.94 11.62
C ALA A 187 -7.24 -13.14 12.57
N ARG A 188 -7.48 -14.38 13.04
CA ARG A 188 -8.54 -14.65 14.04
C ARG A 188 -8.26 -14.00 15.40
N ALA A 189 -7.01 -14.00 15.86
CA ALA A 189 -6.64 -13.34 17.11
C ALA A 189 -6.85 -11.82 17.01
N LEU A 190 -6.41 -11.21 15.92
CA LEU A 190 -6.63 -9.81 15.65
C LEU A 190 -8.12 -9.47 15.46
N GLN A 191 -8.88 -10.30 14.75
CA GLN A 191 -10.34 -10.15 14.64
C GLN A 191 -10.99 -10.08 16.02
N THR A 192 -10.71 -11.06 16.89
CA THR A 192 -11.27 -11.09 18.25
C THR A 192 -10.88 -9.85 19.05
N PHE A 193 -9.65 -9.38 18.92
CA PHE A 193 -9.18 -8.17 19.56
C PHE A 193 -9.92 -6.93 19.05
N PHE A 194 -10.07 -6.79 17.73
CA PHE A 194 -10.77 -5.67 17.10
C PHE A 194 -12.25 -5.66 17.47
N GLU A 195 -12.95 -6.80 17.41
CA GLU A 195 -14.36 -6.92 17.79
C GLU A 195 -14.59 -6.48 19.25
N ARG A 196 -13.69 -6.86 20.17
CA ARG A 196 -13.75 -6.42 21.56
C ARG A 196 -13.48 -4.93 21.74
N ALA A 197 -12.54 -4.39 20.95
CA ALA A 197 -12.16 -2.98 21.02
C ALA A 197 -13.28 -2.04 20.53
N VAL A 198 -14.11 -2.49 19.57
CA VAL A 198 -15.24 -1.72 19.05
C VAL A 198 -16.57 -2.05 19.73
N ALA A 199 -16.64 -3.13 20.53
CA ALA A 199 -17.87 -3.52 21.20
C ALA A 199 -18.42 -2.37 22.08
N ALA A 200 -19.71 -2.05 21.92
CA ALA A 200 -20.38 -1.14 22.80
C ALA A 200 -20.25 -1.62 24.26
N ARG A 201 -19.79 -0.76 25.17
CA ARG A 201 -19.85 -1.09 26.60
C ARG A 201 -21.33 -1.21 26.97
N PRO A 202 -21.75 -2.30 27.63
CA PRO A 202 -23.08 -2.30 28.24
C PRO A 202 -23.12 -1.13 29.22
N VAL A 203 -24.13 -0.27 29.08
CA VAL A 203 -24.45 0.82 30.01
C VAL A 203 -24.85 0.22 31.33
#